data_b740c81a768fdcee8c8703d5157eae62
#
_entry.id   b740c81a768fdcee8c8703d5157eae62
#
_cell.length_a   1.000
_cell.length_b   1.000
_cell.length_c   1.000
_cell.angle_alpha   90.00
_cell.angle_beta   90.00
_cell.angle_gamma   90.00
#
_symmetry.space_group_name_H-M   'P 1'
#
loop_
_entity.id
_entity.type
_entity.pdbx_description
1 polymer ?
#
loop_
_entity_poly.entity_id
_entity_poly.type
_entity_poly.pdbx_seq_one_letter_code
_entity_poly.pdbx_strand_id
1 'polypeptide(L)'
;MALSIRAKLFLTLLLACLLVVIGTHAFVRWSLQQGLIELADAREGERIAEIAERLTMVYAQDGGWEALRTDPRRWVAILIGHELGRDAVLGREPGPGGAAEGPRRNRPPPWVRHALAEPGVWPPRSALDHLRERERPPPIELRLMLLDAAGVVIYGQSDRLAGARRRPLELDGHPIGSLAILPGPPLTDLPEIEFQSRQGSRLWIIALGMLLVSAALASPLSRWLVRPVRRIQEATRRLAAGDFSARVTVQGRDELARLGRNLNALAATLEGNEQARRRWVADIAHELRTPISLLRAELEAMQDGVRPLNRAGVDALHADVLRLGRLVGDLHELSVTDLGALSYRMVETDLRELLAADLDAFRPRFVAAGLRLELDDRAPGPVILSADLDRLSQAIRNLLGNSLKYTDAGGGLTVRLDAAPGQVTLDFQDTAPGCPPESLPRLFDRLYRVEGSRSRQTGGAGLGLAIVKNVIEAHGGAIRAAAAPAGGLWIHIELPT
;
A
#
# COMPACT_ATOMS: atom_id res chain seq x y z
N MET A 1 -18.15 14.66 -13.24
CA MET A 1 -17.80 14.69 -11.80
C MET A 1 -16.96 13.49 -11.44
N ALA A 2 -15.72 13.66 -10.96
CA ALA A 2 -14.89 12.55 -10.54
C ALA A 2 -15.41 11.98 -9.20
N LEU A 3 -15.72 10.69 -9.18
CA LEU A 3 -16.11 9.97 -7.96
C LEU A 3 -15.02 10.09 -6.89
N SER A 4 -15.41 10.34 -5.65
CA SER A 4 -14.48 10.38 -4.52
C SER A 4 -13.79 9.01 -4.33
N ILE A 5 -12.57 8.99 -3.80
CA ILE A 5 -11.82 7.75 -3.50
C ILE A 5 -12.68 6.79 -2.66
N ARG A 6 -13.44 7.33 -1.71
CA ARG A 6 -14.39 6.55 -0.89
C ARG A 6 -15.47 5.87 -1.74
N ALA A 7 -16.07 6.60 -2.70
CA ALA A 7 -17.10 6.05 -3.56
C ALA A 7 -16.53 5.00 -4.53
N LYS A 8 -15.33 5.22 -5.06
CA LYS A 8 -14.63 4.24 -5.90
C LYS A 8 -14.37 2.95 -5.12
N LEU A 9 -13.82 3.03 -3.91
CA LEU A 9 -13.48 1.88 -3.08
C LEU A 9 -14.72 1.12 -2.61
N PHE A 10 -15.79 1.83 -2.24
CA PHE A 10 -17.08 1.23 -1.93
C PHE A 10 -17.67 0.49 -3.13
N LEU A 11 -17.69 1.12 -4.32
CA LEU A 11 -18.19 0.53 -5.56
C LEU A 11 -17.38 -0.69 -6.01
N THR A 12 -16.06 -0.66 -5.92
CA THR A 12 -15.22 -1.81 -6.28
C THR A 12 -15.45 -2.99 -5.34
N LEU A 13 -15.55 -2.77 -4.03
CA LEU A 13 -15.88 -3.81 -3.05
C LEU A 13 -17.29 -4.39 -3.31
N LEU A 14 -18.27 -3.52 -3.54
CA LEU A 14 -19.64 -3.94 -3.83
C LEU A 14 -19.71 -4.76 -5.13
N LEU A 15 -19.02 -4.32 -6.18
CA LEU A 15 -18.95 -5.02 -7.45
C LEU A 15 -18.29 -6.40 -7.32
N ALA A 16 -17.19 -6.48 -6.57
CA ALA A 16 -16.52 -7.75 -6.30
C ALA A 16 -17.44 -8.73 -5.55
N CYS A 17 -18.13 -8.25 -4.52
CA CYS A 17 -19.11 -9.06 -3.80
C CYS A 17 -20.28 -9.49 -4.69
N LEU A 18 -20.79 -8.59 -5.55
CA LEU A 18 -21.85 -8.88 -6.50
C LEU A 18 -21.44 -9.99 -7.48
N LEU A 19 -20.23 -9.93 -8.02
CA LEU A 19 -19.68 -10.96 -8.92
C LEU A 19 -19.57 -12.32 -8.22
N VAL A 20 -19.11 -12.35 -6.97
CA VAL A 20 -19.05 -13.57 -6.17
C VAL A 20 -20.45 -14.15 -5.94
N VAL A 21 -21.42 -13.32 -5.57
CA VAL A 21 -22.81 -13.76 -5.33
C VAL A 21 -23.43 -14.33 -6.62
N ILE A 22 -23.28 -13.62 -7.75
CA ILE A 22 -23.80 -14.09 -9.06
C ILE A 22 -23.10 -15.39 -9.48
N GLY A 23 -21.78 -15.45 -9.35
CA GLY A 23 -21.00 -16.65 -9.68
C GLY A 23 -21.39 -17.86 -8.84
N THR A 24 -21.54 -17.69 -7.53
CA THR A 24 -21.99 -18.75 -6.61
C THR A 24 -23.39 -19.20 -6.95
N HIS A 25 -24.32 -18.27 -7.22
CA HIS A 25 -25.68 -18.60 -7.61
C HIS A 25 -25.73 -19.40 -8.93
N ALA A 26 -24.98 -18.97 -9.94
CA ALA A 26 -24.89 -19.67 -11.22
C ALA A 26 -24.27 -21.07 -11.07
N PHE A 27 -23.20 -21.18 -10.26
CA PHE A 27 -22.53 -22.45 -10.00
C PHE A 27 -23.42 -23.45 -9.26
N VAL A 28 -24.11 -23.01 -8.20
CA VAL A 28 -25.03 -23.86 -7.45
C VAL A 28 -26.16 -24.36 -8.34
N ARG A 29 -26.74 -23.48 -9.15
CA ARG A 29 -27.80 -23.85 -10.10
C ARG A 29 -27.30 -24.87 -11.11
N TRP A 30 -26.15 -24.65 -11.71
CA TRP A 30 -25.54 -25.56 -12.68
C TRP A 30 -25.20 -26.91 -12.03
N SER A 31 -24.58 -26.92 -10.86
CA SER A 31 -24.19 -28.13 -10.13
C SER A 31 -25.41 -28.99 -9.74
N LEU A 32 -26.48 -28.35 -9.28
CA LEU A 32 -27.74 -29.07 -8.95
C LEU A 32 -28.37 -29.69 -10.19
N GLN A 33 -28.37 -28.99 -11.34
CA GLN A 33 -28.88 -29.56 -12.59
C GLN A 33 -28.08 -30.77 -13.04
N GLN A 34 -26.77 -30.70 -13.01
CA GLN A 34 -25.91 -31.84 -13.38
C GLN A 34 -26.11 -33.03 -12.44
N GLY A 35 -26.13 -32.77 -11.14
CA GLY A 35 -26.32 -33.85 -10.16
C GLY A 35 -27.67 -34.57 -10.27
N LEU A 36 -28.75 -33.86 -10.64
CA LEU A 36 -30.07 -34.47 -10.89
C LEU A 36 -30.08 -35.32 -12.15
N ILE A 37 -29.43 -34.87 -13.23
CA ILE A 37 -29.30 -35.63 -14.47
C ILE A 37 -28.53 -36.94 -14.20
N GLU A 38 -27.39 -36.86 -13.55
CA GLU A 38 -26.57 -38.03 -13.22
C GLU A 38 -27.33 -39.02 -12.33
N LEU A 39 -28.08 -38.52 -11.35
CA LEU A 39 -28.88 -39.39 -10.46
C LEU A 39 -30.03 -40.09 -11.21
N ALA A 40 -30.68 -39.37 -12.15
CA ALA A 40 -31.73 -39.91 -12.96
C ALA A 40 -31.21 -41.01 -13.91
N ASP A 41 -30.09 -40.72 -14.60
CA ASP A 41 -29.45 -41.68 -15.51
C ASP A 41 -28.95 -42.93 -14.75
N ALA A 42 -28.38 -42.75 -13.57
CA ALA A 42 -27.92 -43.87 -12.74
C ALA A 42 -29.08 -44.80 -12.31
N ARG A 43 -30.21 -44.23 -11.85
CA ARG A 43 -31.41 -44.99 -11.48
C ARG A 43 -32.02 -45.69 -12.65
N GLU A 44 -32.09 -45.04 -13.82
CA GLU A 44 -32.57 -45.65 -15.04
C GLU A 44 -31.68 -46.82 -15.46
N GLY A 45 -30.37 -46.66 -15.42
CA GLY A 45 -29.37 -47.69 -15.71
C GLY A 45 -29.51 -48.90 -14.81
N GLU A 46 -29.68 -48.68 -13.50
CA GLU A 46 -29.83 -49.73 -12.47
C GLU A 46 -31.15 -50.53 -12.73
N ARG A 47 -32.24 -49.83 -13.02
CA ARG A 47 -33.54 -50.47 -13.33
C ARG A 47 -33.51 -51.33 -14.59
N ILE A 48 -32.84 -50.82 -15.65
CA ILE A 48 -32.63 -51.57 -16.90
C ILE A 48 -31.81 -52.82 -16.65
N ALA A 49 -30.75 -52.75 -15.80
CA ALA A 49 -29.90 -53.87 -15.47
C ALA A 49 -30.72 -54.98 -14.76
N GLU A 50 -31.54 -54.58 -13.79
CA GLU A 50 -32.40 -55.49 -13.03
C GLU A 50 -33.41 -56.21 -13.95
N ILE A 51 -34.07 -55.49 -14.89
CA ILE A 51 -34.99 -56.10 -15.83
C ILE A 51 -34.27 -57.03 -16.81
N ALA A 52 -33.09 -56.66 -17.30
CA ALA A 52 -32.26 -57.47 -18.19
C ALA A 52 -31.88 -58.80 -17.51
N GLU A 53 -31.47 -58.79 -16.25
CA GLU A 53 -31.12 -59.96 -15.46
C GLU A 53 -32.31 -60.90 -15.29
N ARG A 54 -33.51 -60.35 -14.99
CA ARG A 54 -34.74 -61.15 -14.90
C ARG A 54 -35.11 -61.82 -16.22
N LEU A 55 -34.98 -61.06 -17.34
CA LEU A 55 -35.22 -61.58 -18.68
C LEU A 55 -34.28 -62.75 -19.03
N THR A 56 -33.02 -62.63 -18.67
CA THR A 56 -32.01 -63.69 -18.87
C THR A 56 -32.33 -64.91 -18.04
N MET A 57 -32.78 -64.74 -16.79
CA MET A 57 -33.23 -65.84 -15.94
C MET A 57 -34.44 -66.57 -16.51
N VAL A 58 -35.45 -65.85 -16.96
CA VAL A 58 -36.68 -66.41 -17.57
C VAL A 58 -36.36 -67.15 -18.86
N TYR A 59 -35.46 -66.62 -19.70
CA TYR A 59 -35.00 -67.31 -20.91
C TYR A 59 -34.31 -68.63 -20.59
N ALA A 60 -33.44 -68.68 -19.55
CA ALA A 60 -32.75 -69.88 -19.10
C ALA A 60 -33.74 -70.93 -18.56
N GLN A 61 -34.79 -70.51 -17.85
CA GLN A 61 -35.80 -71.40 -17.28
C GLN A 61 -36.72 -71.99 -18.33
N ASP A 62 -37.17 -71.19 -19.28
CA ASP A 62 -38.16 -71.59 -20.30
C ASP A 62 -37.50 -72.16 -21.58
N GLY A 63 -36.17 -72.14 -21.69
CA GLY A 63 -35.43 -72.63 -22.84
C GLY A 63 -35.59 -71.76 -24.09
N GLY A 64 -36.13 -70.52 -23.99
CA GLY A 64 -36.37 -69.63 -25.10
C GLY A 64 -37.43 -68.57 -24.84
N TRP A 65 -37.73 -67.76 -25.87
CA TRP A 65 -38.73 -66.68 -25.77
C TRP A 65 -40.15 -67.10 -26.06
N GLU A 66 -40.46 -68.37 -26.44
CA GLU A 66 -41.77 -68.80 -26.90
C GLU A 66 -42.83 -68.72 -25.80
N ALA A 67 -42.50 -69.05 -24.59
CA ALA A 67 -43.36 -68.92 -23.42
C ALA A 67 -43.74 -67.46 -23.14
N LEU A 68 -42.85 -66.57 -23.43
CA LEU A 68 -43.07 -65.15 -23.26
C LEU A 68 -43.90 -64.56 -24.40
N ARG A 69 -43.79 -65.08 -25.64
CA ARG A 69 -44.62 -64.69 -26.78
C ARG A 69 -46.08 -65.04 -26.59
N THR A 70 -46.36 -66.16 -25.93
CA THR A 70 -47.71 -66.69 -25.73
C THR A 70 -48.46 -66.11 -24.54
N ASP A 71 -47.73 -65.58 -23.54
CA ASP A 71 -48.33 -65.01 -22.32
C ASP A 71 -47.83 -63.56 -22.01
N PRO A 72 -48.54 -62.57 -22.47
CA PRO A 72 -48.25 -61.14 -22.22
C PRO A 72 -48.17 -60.78 -20.71
N ARG A 73 -48.84 -61.58 -19.87
CA ARG A 73 -48.83 -61.32 -18.41
C ARG A 73 -47.44 -61.56 -17.81
N ARG A 74 -46.69 -62.51 -18.33
CA ARG A 74 -45.31 -62.78 -17.91
C ARG A 74 -44.39 -61.60 -18.22
N TRP A 75 -44.55 -60.93 -19.37
CA TRP A 75 -43.82 -59.73 -19.71
C TRP A 75 -44.05 -58.62 -18.66
N VAL A 76 -45.30 -58.36 -18.32
CA VAL A 76 -45.64 -57.36 -17.32
C VAL A 76 -45.11 -57.73 -15.94
N ALA A 77 -45.17 -59.02 -15.54
CA ALA A 77 -44.63 -59.48 -14.28
C ALA A 77 -43.11 -59.29 -14.16
N ILE A 78 -42.36 -59.55 -15.25
CA ILE A 78 -40.91 -59.31 -15.29
C ILE A 78 -40.60 -57.85 -15.11
N LEU A 79 -41.34 -56.95 -15.80
CA LEU A 79 -41.11 -55.52 -15.71
C LEU A 79 -41.38 -54.94 -14.31
N ILE A 80 -42.41 -55.41 -13.62
CA ILE A 80 -42.70 -54.96 -12.24
C ILE A 80 -41.92 -55.70 -11.16
N GLY A 81 -41.36 -56.88 -11.44
CA GLY A 81 -40.54 -57.63 -10.49
C GLY A 81 -41.36 -58.44 -9.47
N HIS A 82 -42.64 -58.64 -9.69
CA HIS A 82 -43.52 -59.41 -8.82
C HIS A 82 -44.45 -60.30 -9.64
N GLU A 83 -44.73 -61.53 -9.14
CA GLU A 83 -45.84 -62.32 -9.69
C GLU A 83 -47.16 -61.56 -9.48
N LEU A 84 -47.88 -61.40 -10.58
CA LEU A 84 -49.22 -60.81 -10.54
C LEU A 84 -50.17 -61.80 -9.82
N GLY A 85 -50.43 -61.51 -8.52
CA GLY A 85 -51.47 -62.28 -7.81
C GLY A 85 -52.81 -62.25 -8.50
N ARG A 86 -53.59 -63.35 -8.41
CA ARG A 86 -54.92 -63.51 -9.06
C ARG A 86 -55.84 -62.30 -8.80
N ASP A 87 -55.77 -61.64 -7.67
CA ASP A 87 -56.64 -60.53 -7.29
C ASP A 87 -56.29 -59.21 -8.04
N ALA A 88 -55.02 -59.01 -8.40
CA ALA A 88 -54.57 -57.87 -9.21
C ALA A 88 -55.07 -58.00 -10.68
N VAL A 89 -55.32 -59.21 -11.15
CA VAL A 89 -55.83 -59.53 -12.51
C VAL A 89 -57.33 -59.29 -12.63
N LEU A 90 -58.11 -59.51 -11.57
CA LEU A 90 -59.58 -59.46 -11.59
C LEU A 90 -60.17 -58.09 -11.31
N GLY A 91 -59.35 -57.05 -11.08
CA GLY A 91 -59.81 -55.67 -10.86
C GLY A 91 -60.79 -55.51 -9.68
N ARG A 92 -60.83 -56.50 -8.78
CA ARG A 92 -61.66 -56.44 -7.57
C ARG A 92 -61.05 -55.41 -6.60
N GLU A 93 -61.76 -54.32 -6.40
CA GLU A 93 -61.52 -53.48 -5.25
C GLU A 93 -61.68 -54.31 -3.99
N PRO A 94 -60.75 -54.16 -3.03
CA PRO A 94 -60.94 -54.76 -1.72
C PRO A 94 -62.28 -54.22 -1.14
N GLY A 95 -63.18 -55.15 -0.78
CA GLY A 95 -64.50 -54.80 -0.26
C GLY A 95 -64.40 -53.90 0.98
N PRO A 96 -65.50 -53.22 1.38
CA PRO A 96 -65.49 -52.16 2.41
C PRO A 96 -65.22 -52.66 3.87
N GLY A 97 -64.54 -53.78 4.06
CA GLY A 97 -64.26 -54.37 5.39
C GLY A 97 -62.78 -54.73 5.61
N GLY A 98 -61.93 -54.59 4.64
CA GLY A 98 -60.51 -54.93 4.76
C GLY A 98 -59.65 -53.71 4.84
N ALA A 99 -59.50 -53.11 6.01
CA ALA A 99 -58.45 -52.15 6.29
C ALA A 99 -57.11 -52.91 6.25
N ALA A 100 -56.61 -53.16 5.05
CA ALA A 100 -55.24 -53.67 4.88
C ALA A 100 -54.27 -52.51 5.09
N GLU A 101 -53.83 -52.33 6.27
CA GLU A 101 -52.57 -51.66 6.65
C GLU A 101 -51.38 -52.43 6.10
N GLY A 102 -51.29 -52.54 4.77
CA GLY A 102 -50.07 -52.96 4.11
C GLY A 102 -49.34 -51.73 3.61
N PRO A 103 -48.00 -51.66 3.71
CA PRO A 103 -47.26 -50.51 3.26
C PRO A 103 -47.60 -50.24 1.80
N ARG A 104 -47.86 -48.97 1.43
CA ARG A 104 -48.20 -48.45 0.09
C ARG A 104 -47.28 -48.97 -1.04
N ARG A 105 -46.22 -49.71 -0.70
CA ARG A 105 -45.19 -50.27 -1.60
C ARG A 105 -45.64 -51.38 -2.53
N ASN A 106 -46.81 -52.03 -2.32
CA ASN A 106 -47.20 -53.20 -3.07
C ASN A 106 -48.37 -53.01 -4.03
N ARG A 107 -48.77 -51.74 -4.30
CA ARG A 107 -49.78 -51.54 -5.36
C ARG A 107 -49.10 -51.47 -6.75
N PRO A 108 -49.54 -52.32 -7.71
CA PRO A 108 -48.97 -52.26 -9.06
C PRO A 108 -49.18 -50.89 -9.67
N PRO A 109 -48.22 -50.41 -10.46
CA PRO A 109 -48.35 -49.13 -11.17
C PRO A 109 -49.64 -49.06 -11.99
N PRO A 110 -50.27 -47.89 -12.15
CA PRO A 110 -51.52 -47.74 -12.87
C PRO A 110 -51.50 -48.30 -14.30
N TRP A 111 -50.37 -48.22 -15.00
CA TRP A 111 -50.20 -48.73 -16.36
C TRP A 111 -50.32 -50.27 -16.44
N VAL A 112 -50.12 -51.02 -15.37
CA VAL A 112 -50.24 -52.45 -15.33
C VAL A 112 -51.67 -52.90 -15.65
N ARG A 113 -52.70 -52.20 -15.14
CA ARG A 113 -54.11 -52.49 -15.47
C ARG A 113 -54.39 -52.32 -16.97
N HIS A 114 -53.85 -51.32 -17.57
CA HIS A 114 -53.96 -51.03 -19.01
C HIS A 114 -53.26 -52.14 -19.82
N ALA A 115 -52.07 -52.58 -19.39
CA ALA A 115 -51.32 -53.63 -20.06
C ALA A 115 -52.03 -54.99 -20.01
N LEU A 116 -52.74 -55.27 -18.93
CA LEU A 116 -53.54 -56.50 -18.79
C LEU A 116 -54.88 -56.45 -19.58
N ALA A 117 -55.40 -55.27 -19.83
CA ALA A 117 -56.62 -55.05 -20.60
C ALA A 117 -56.38 -55.12 -22.12
N GLU A 118 -55.16 -54.86 -22.58
CA GLU A 118 -54.75 -54.84 -24.01
C GLU A 118 -53.63 -55.90 -24.26
N PRO A 119 -53.94 -57.20 -24.10
CA PRO A 119 -52.94 -58.25 -24.29
C PRO A 119 -52.48 -58.29 -25.77
N GLY A 120 -51.18 -58.31 -25.97
CA GLY A 120 -50.58 -58.35 -27.33
C GLY A 120 -50.20 -56.98 -27.93
N VAL A 121 -50.54 -55.86 -27.30
CA VAL A 121 -50.12 -54.56 -27.70
C VAL A 121 -49.14 -53.98 -26.65
N TRP A 122 -47.91 -53.73 -27.07
CA TRP A 122 -46.89 -53.11 -26.18
C TRP A 122 -46.23 -51.89 -26.82
N PRO A 123 -46.15 -50.78 -26.16
CA PRO A 123 -46.82 -50.42 -24.89
C PRO A 123 -48.34 -50.26 -25.12
N PRO A 124 -49.17 -50.50 -24.05
CA PRO A 124 -50.62 -50.36 -24.15
C PRO A 124 -51.04 -48.93 -24.54
N ARG A 125 -51.90 -48.79 -25.52
CA ARG A 125 -52.32 -47.44 -26.01
C ARG A 125 -53.06 -46.66 -24.93
N SER A 126 -53.95 -47.31 -24.21
CA SER A 126 -54.71 -46.70 -23.11
C SER A 126 -53.81 -46.21 -21.96
N ALA A 127 -52.66 -46.86 -21.71
CA ALA A 127 -51.69 -46.41 -20.72
C ALA A 127 -50.98 -45.16 -21.19
N LEU A 128 -50.60 -45.09 -22.46
CA LEU A 128 -49.95 -43.90 -23.04
C LEU A 128 -50.88 -42.68 -23.07
N ASP A 129 -52.14 -42.88 -23.45
CA ASP A 129 -53.14 -41.83 -23.49
C ASP A 129 -53.43 -41.28 -22.09
N HIS A 130 -53.56 -42.14 -21.09
CA HIS A 130 -53.72 -41.73 -19.70
C HIS A 130 -52.54 -40.98 -19.14
N LEU A 131 -51.30 -41.30 -19.55
CA LEU A 131 -50.12 -40.55 -19.18
C LEU A 131 -50.04 -39.18 -19.88
N ARG A 132 -50.46 -39.12 -21.17
CA ARG A 132 -50.57 -37.87 -21.94
C ARG A 132 -51.58 -36.89 -21.33
N GLU A 133 -52.76 -37.38 -20.95
CA GLU A 133 -53.80 -36.58 -20.30
C GLU A 133 -53.32 -35.98 -18.97
N ARG A 134 -52.37 -36.62 -18.30
CA ARG A 134 -51.78 -36.19 -17.01
C ARG A 134 -50.45 -35.49 -17.18
N GLU A 135 -50.02 -35.20 -18.38
CA GLU A 135 -48.72 -34.59 -18.69
C GLU A 135 -47.54 -35.32 -18.02
N ARG A 136 -47.67 -36.66 -17.85
CA ARG A 136 -46.61 -37.47 -17.23
C ARG A 136 -45.82 -38.21 -18.28
N PRO A 137 -44.46 -38.18 -18.16
CA PRO A 137 -43.64 -38.96 -19.05
C PRO A 137 -43.87 -40.47 -18.82
N PRO A 138 -43.79 -41.26 -19.91
CA PRO A 138 -43.92 -42.72 -19.76
C PRO A 138 -42.77 -43.27 -18.92
N PRO A 139 -43.11 -44.11 -17.92
CA PRO A 139 -42.07 -44.76 -17.10
C PRO A 139 -41.22 -45.69 -17.98
N ILE A 140 -40.02 -46.05 -17.48
CA ILE A 140 -39.04 -46.77 -18.27
C ILE A 140 -39.59 -48.09 -18.79
N GLU A 141 -40.43 -48.76 -18.03
CA GLU A 141 -41.05 -50.06 -18.38
C GLU A 141 -41.84 -49.97 -19.67
N LEU A 142 -42.56 -48.89 -19.89
CA LEU A 142 -43.35 -48.65 -21.14
C LEU A 142 -42.51 -48.23 -22.35
N ARG A 143 -41.22 -47.92 -22.12
CA ARG A 143 -40.25 -47.55 -23.16
C ARG A 143 -39.37 -48.71 -23.57
N LEU A 144 -39.46 -49.88 -22.86
CA LEU A 144 -38.67 -51.04 -23.14
C LEU A 144 -39.32 -51.91 -24.24
N MET A 145 -38.49 -52.44 -25.10
CA MET A 145 -38.86 -53.43 -26.13
C MET A 145 -37.91 -54.61 -26.07
N LEU A 146 -38.45 -55.80 -26.25
CA LEU A 146 -37.68 -57.03 -26.29
C LEU A 146 -37.53 -57.54 -27.71
N LEU A 147 -36.32 -57.85 -28.12
CA LEU A 147 -35.99 -58.45 -29.40
C LEU A 147 -35.28 -59.81 -29.18
N ASP A 148 -35.53 -60.74 -30.06
CA ASP A 148 -34.83 -62.00 -30.11
C ASP A 148 -33.39 -61.87 -30.68
N ALA A 149 -32.66 -62.98 -30.75
CA ALA A 149 -31.29 -63.02 -31.25
C ALA A 149 -31.21 -62.66 -32.75
N ALA A 150 -32.26 -62.81 -33.52
CA ALA A 150 -32.36 -62.41 -34.92
C ALA A 150 -32.79 -60.94 -35.11
N GLY A 151 -33.04 -60.21 -33.98
CA GLY A 151 -33.51 -58.81 -34.02
C GLY A 151 -34.98 -58.64 -34.30
N VAL A 152 -35.77 -59.71 -34.27
CA VAL A 152 -37.24 -59.69 -34.40
C VAL A 152 -37.86 -59.21 -33.10
N VAL A 153 -38.81 -58.31 -33.17
CA VAL A 153 -39.48 -57.76 -31.95
C VAL A 153 -40.40 -58.79 -31.34
N ILE A 154 -40.19 -59.12 -30.10
CA ILE A 154 -41.06 -59.97 -29.27
C ILE A 154 -42.13 -59.11 -28.60
N TYR A 155 -41.68 -58.02 -27.95
CA TYR A 155 -42.52 -56.96 -27.36
C TYR A 155 -42.06 -55.60 -27.76
N GLY A 156 -42.95 -54.78 -28.30
CA GLY A 156 -42.67 -53.44 -28.74
C GLY A 156 -43.28 -53.07 -30.12
N GLN A 157 -42.92 -51.88 -30.60
CA GLN A 157 -43.33 -51.38 -31.90
C GLN A 157 -42.12 -51.33 -32.83
N SER A 158 -42.10 -52.11 -33.90
CA SER A 158 -40.99 -52.23 -34.86
C SER A 158 -40.63 -50.93 -35.57
N ASP A 159 -41.60 -50.04 -35.74
CA ASP A 159 -41.43 -48.70 -36.34
C ASP A 159 -40.60 -47.71 -35.48
N ARG A 160 -40.51 -47.98 -34.21
CA ARG A 160 -39.77 -47.14 -33.25
C ARG A 160 -38.34 -47.61 -32.94
N LEU A 161 -37.88 -48.68 -33.51
CA LEU A 161 -36.57 -49.25 -33.29
C LEU A 161 -35.41 -48.37 -33.75
N ALA A 162 -35.61 -47.50 -34.76
CA ALA A 162 -34.58 -46.68 -35.34
C ALA A 162 -33.97 -45.66 -34.33
N GLY A 163 -34.69 -45.29 -33.25
CA GLY A 163 -34.20 -44.36 -32.21
C GLY A 163 -33.87 -45.03 -30.88
N ALA A 164 -33.99 -46.35 -30.78
CA ALA A 164 -33.81 -47.05 -29.50
C ALA A 164 -32.33 -47.42 -29.22
N ARG A 165 -31.90 -47.21 -27.98
CA ARG A 165 -30.61 -47.75 -27.50
C ARG A 165 -30.78 -49.25 -27.24
N ARG A 166 -29.88 -50.09 -27.76
CA ARG A 166 -29.95 -51.54 -27.60
C ARG A 166 -28.92 -52.00 -26.57
N ARG A 167 -29.38 -52.82 -25.64
CA ARG A 167 -28.54 -53.55 -24.67
C ARG A 167 -28.63 -55.06 -24.99
N PRO A 168 -27.52 -55.74 -25.31
CA PRO A 168 -27.53 -57.16 -25.56
C PRO A 168 -27.92 -57.92 -24.28
N LEU A 169 -28.67 -59.03 -24.48
CA LEU A 169 -28.93 -60.00 -23.45
C LEU A 169 -28.13 -61.26 -23.80
N GLU A 170 -27.30 -61.71 -22.88
CA GLU A 170 -26.38 -62.85 -23.06
C GLU A 170 -26.62 -63.88 -21.99
N LEU A 171 -26.55 -65.13 -22.36
CA LEU A 171 -26.57 -66.28 -21.47
C LEU A 171 -25.34 -67.16 -21.83
N ASP A 172 -24.46 -67.38 -20.84
CA ASP A 172 -23.22 -68.15 -21.01
C ASP A 172 -22.35 -67.68 -22.19
N GLY A 173 -22.32 -66.36 -22.43
CA GLY A 173 -21.55 -65.73 -23.48
C GLY A 173 -22.18 -65.82 -24.89
N HIS A 174 -23.41 -66.35 -24.98
CA HIS A 174 -24.16 -66.42 -26.24
C HIS A 174 -25.27 -65.35 -26.27
N PRO A 175 -25.43 -64.58 -27.33
CA PRO A 175 -26.50 -63.56 -27.44
C PRO A 175 -27.85 -64.27 -27.59
N ILE A 176 -28.72 -64.05 -26.59
CA ILE A 176 -30.10 -64.63 -26.58
C ILE A 176 -31.12 -63.62 -27.08
N GLY A 177 -30.78 -62.34 -27.17
CA GLY A 177 -31.67 -61.25 -27.60
C GLY A 177 -31.09 -59.89 -27.27
N SER A 178 -31.96 -58.84 -27.37
CA SER A 178 -31.60 -57.51 -26.93
C SER A 178 -32.78 -56.75 -26.33
N LEU A 179 -32.50 -55.96 -25.32
CA LEU A 179 -33.47 -55.03 -24.74
C LEU A 179 -33.24 -53.67 -25.41
N ALA A 180 -34.25 -53.21 -26.17
CA ALA A 180 -34.21 -51.87 -26.80
C ALA A 180 -34.98 -50.88 -25.94
N ILE A 181 -34.39 -49.72 -25.76
CA ILE A 181 -34.86 -48.65 -24.86
C ILE A 181 -35.12 -47.41 -25.66
N LEU A 182 -36.38 -46.98 -25.74
CA LEU A 182 -36.71 -45.73 -26.34
C LEU A 182 -36.22 -44.56 -25.49
N PRO A 183 -35.66 -43.53 -26.11
CA PRO A 183 -35.24 -42.32 -25.36
C PRO A 183 -36.43 -41.75 -24.58
N GLY A 184 -36.19 -41.37 -23.35
CA GLY A 184 -37.18 -40.66 -22.56
C GLY A 184 -37.40 -39.24 -23.06
N PRO A 185 -38.48 -38.59 -22.66
CA PRO A 185 -38.65 -37.19 -22.89
C PRO A 185 -37.47 -36.43 -22.22
N PRO A 186 -37.10 -35.27 -22.76
CA PRO A 186 -36.04 -34.48 -22.11
C PRO A 186 -36.40 -34.21 -20.65
N LEU A 187 -35.41 -34.36 -19.77
CA LEU A 187 -35.55 -34.24 -18.32
C LEU A 187 -36.11 -32.88 -17.85
N THR A 188 -36.29 -31.93 -18.80
CA THR A 188 -36.90 -30.63 -18.56
C THR A 188 -38.36 -30.66 -18.12
N ASP A 189 -39.07 -31.75 -18.36
CA ASP A 189 -40.52 -31.84 -18.16
C ASP A 189 -40.90 -32.65 -16.90
N LEU A 190 -39.90 -32.94 -16.03
CA LEU A 190 -40.15 -33.67 -14.79
C LEU A 190 -40.69 -32.76 -13.67
N PRO A 191 -41.64 -33.23 -12.83
CA PRO A 191 -42.18 -32.48 -11.69
C PRO A 191 -41.14 -32.02 -10.69
N GLU A 192 -39.95 -32.68 -10.67
CA GLU A 192 -38.82 -32.31 -9.88
C GLU A 192 -38.22 -30.94 -10.26
N ILE A 193 -38.45 -30.46 -11.48
CA ILE A 193 -38.06 -29.12 -11.95
C ILE A 193 -39.00 -28.03 -11.40
N GLU A 194 -40.25 -28.32 -11.18
CA GLU A 194 -41.18 -27.42 -10.49
C GLU A 194 -40.77 -27.17 -9.04
N PHE A 195 -40.16 -28.16 -8.37
CA PHE A 195 -39.56 -28.02 -7.07
C PHE A 195 -38.32 -27.06 -7.11
N GLN A 196 -37.56 -27.11 -8.22
CA GLN A 196 -36.42 -26.17 -8.42
C GLN A 196 -36.88 -24.71 -8.56
N SER A 197 -38.04 -24.45 -9.19
CA SER A 197 -38.52 -23.05 -9.33
C SER A 197 -38.85 -22.42 -7.97
N ARG A 198 -39.35 -23.20 -7.03
CA ARG A 198 -39.61 -22.78 -5.63
C ARG A 198 -38.33 -22.64 -4.83
N GLN A 199 -37.30 -23.39 -5.13
CA GLN A 199 -36.00 -23.31 -4.48
C GLN A 199 -35.19 -22.12 -5.02
N GLY A 200 -35.41 -21.71 -6.28
CA GLY A 200 -34.82 -20.53 -6.92
C GLY A 200 -35.12 -19.24 -6.14
N SER A 201 -36.35 -19.06 -5.65
CA SER A 201 -36.73 -17.88 -4.87
C SER A 201 -35.98 -17.79 -3.52
N ARG A 202 -35.70 -18.92 -2.88
CA ARG A 202 -34.92 -18.96 -1.62
C ARG A 202 -33.45 -18.58 -1.86
N LEU A 203 -32.86 -19.01 -2.97
CA LEU A 203 -31.50 -18.64 -3.34
C LEU A 203 -31.39 -17.13 -3.60
N TRP A 204 -32.40 -16.51 -4.19
CA TRP A 204 -32.45 -15.06 -4.38
C TRP A 204 -32.52 -14.29 -3.04
N ILE A 205 -33.25 -14.80 -2.04
CA ILE A 205 -33.29 -14.21 -0.71
C ILE A 205 -31.91 -14.27 -0.05
N ILE A 206 -31.21 -15.41 -0.18
CA ILE A 206 -29.83 -15.56 0.34
C ILE A 206 -28.87 -14.60 -0.38
N ALA A 207 -28.96 -14.50 -1.72
CA ALA A 207 -28.15 -13.61 -2.53
C ALA A 207 -28.36 -12.13 -2.14
N LEU A 208 -29.62 -11.72 -1.93
CA LEU A 208 -29.96 -10.38 -1.46
C LEU A 208 -29.42 -10.13 -0.05
N GLY A 209 -29.56 -11.10 0.86
CA GLY A 209 -28.99 -11.02 2.21
C GLY A 209 -27.47 -10.85 2.20
N MET A 210 -26.75 -11.64 1.39
CA MET A 210 -25.30 -11.51 1.20
C MET A 210 -24.90 -10.13 0.66
N LEU A 211 -25.67 -9.61 -0.30
CA LEU A 211 -25.42 -8.27 -0.86
C LEU A 211 -25.60 -7.18 0.19
N LEU A 212 -26.64 -7.27 1.01
CA LEU A 212 -26.88 -6.31 2.10
C LEU A 212 -25.78 -6.37 3.16
N VAL A 213 -25.35 -7.56 3.57
CA VAL A 213 -24.23 -7.74 4.51
C VAL A 213 -22.94 -7.17 3.92
N SER A 214 -22.67 -7.44 2.66
CA SER A 214 -21.49 -6.90 1.95
C SER A 214 -21.52 -5.37 1.90
N ALA A 215 -22.64 -4.77 1.60
CA ALA A 215 -22.82 -3.31 1.60
C ALA A 215 -22.65 -2.71 3.01
N ALA A 216 -23.18 -3.39 4.04
CA ALA A 216 -23.04 -2.99 5.43
C ALA A 216 -21.58 -3.03 5.91
N LEU A 217 -20.80 -4.02 5.49
CA LEU A 217 -19.37 -4.15 5.82
C LEU A 217 -18.48 -3.22 4.98
N ALA A 218 -18.79 -3.03 3.69
CA ALA A 218 -18.01 -2.17 2.80
C ALA A 218 -18.04 -0.69 3.22
N SER A 219 -19.15 -0.22 3.81
CA SER A 219 -19.29 1.17 4.24
C SER A 219 -18.33 1.56 5.38
N PRO A 220 -18.27 0.86 6.53
CA PRO A 220 -17.33 1.18 7.60
C PRO A 220 -15.87 0.93 7.19
N LEU A 221 -15.58 -0.11 6.41
CA LEU A 221 -14.24 -0.40 5.91
C LEU A 221 -13.72 0.72 5.01
N SER A 222 -14.54 1.21 4.09
CA SER A 222 -14.20 2.36 3.24
C SER A 222 -13.95 3.64 4.05
N ARG A 223 -14.71 3.86 5.13
CA ARG A 223 -14.50 5.01 6.03
C ARG A 223 -13.20 4.86 6.81
N TRP A 224 -12.92 3.67 7.31
CA TRP A 224 -11.73 3.37 8.11
C TRP A 224 -10.44 3.57 7.30
N LEU A 225 -10.39 3.10 6.05
CA LEU A 225 -9.24 3.26 5.16
C LEU A 225 -9.05 4.71 4.65
N VAL A 226 -10.13 5.43 4.34
CA VAL A 226 -10.02 6.76 3.70
C VAL A 226 -9.83 7.89 4.72
N ARG A 227 -10.31 7.75 5.96
CA ARG A 227 -10.18 8.79 6.99
C ARG A 227 -8.73 9.20 7.28
N PRO A 228 -7.78 8.29 7.53
CA PRO A 228 -6.37 8.65 7.76
C PRO A 228 -5.75 9.38 6.58
N VAL A 229 -6.01 8.89 5.35
CA VAL A 229 -5.51 9.52 4.12
C VAL A 229 -5.98 10.97 3.98
N ARG A 230 -7.25 11.25 4.27
CA ARG A 230 -7.79 12.62 4.23
C ARG A 230 -7.15 13.53 5.29
N ARG A 231 -6.89 13.00 6.50
CA ARG A 231 -6.20 13.76 7.55
C ARG A 231 -4.78 14.14 7.13
N ILE A 232 -4.06 13.21 6.53
CA ILE A 232 -2.71 13.45 6.00
C ILE A 232 -2.77 14.50 4.87
N GLN A 233 -3.71 14.37 3.93
CA GLN A 233 -3.91 15.32 2.85
C GLN A 233 -4.23 16.73 3.37
N GLU A 234 -5.09 16.87 4.35
CA GLU A 234 -5.45 18.16 4.94
C GLU A 234 -4.25 18.80 5.67
N ALA A 235 -3.50 18.01 6.45
CA ALA A 235 -2.28 18.49 7.10
C ALA A 235 -1.24 18.93 6.08
N THR A 236 -1.02 18.15 5.01
CA THR A 236 -0.10 18.53 3.92
C THR A 236 -0.54 19.83 3.24
N ARG A 237 -1.83 20.01 3.03
CA ARG A 237 -2.36 21.26 2.46
C ARG A 237 -2.14 22.45 3.37
N ARG A 238 -2.33 22.31 4.68
CA ARG A 238 -2.04 23.34 5.67
C ARG A 238 -0.55 23.68 5.70
N LEU A 239 0.33 22.67 5.69
CA LEU A 239 1.78 22.86 5.58
C LEU A 239 2.17 23.64 4.32
N ALA A 240 1.60 23.28 3.17
CA ALA A 240 1.83 23.99 1.91
C ALA A 240 1.31 25.44 1.91
N ALA A 241 0.31 25.75 2.74
CA ALA A 241 -0.19 27.09 2.96
C ALA A 241 0.63 27.89 4.01
N GLY A 242 1.74 27.32 4.53
CA GLY A 242 2.60 27.98 5.50
C GLY A 242 2.22 27.76 6.97
N ASP A 243 1.20 26.95 7.27
CA ASP A 243 0.87 26.57 8.64
C ASP A 243 1.70 25.37 9.06
N PHE A 244 2.93 25.63 9.49
CA PHE A 244 3.88 24.60 9.90
C PHE A 244 3.57 24.00 11.29
N SER A 245 2.59 24.52 12.01
CA SER A 245 2.11 23.94 13.28
C SER A 245 1.17 22.76 13.06
N ALA A 246 0.69 22.53 11.84
CA ALA A 246 -0.21 21.44 11.51
C ALA A 246 0.41 20.07 11.82
N ARG A 247 -0.32 19.23 12.55
CA ARG A 247 0.10 17.86 12.88
C ARG A 247 -1.02 16.87 12.61
N VAL A 248 -0.63 15.67 12.23
CA VAL A 248 -1.53 14.53 12.05
C VAL A 248 -1.51 13.69 13.32
N THR A 249 -2.70 13.39 13.85
CA THR A 249 -2.82 12.39 14.93
C THR A 249 -2.54 11.01 14.35
N VAL A 250 -1.42 10.41 14.75
CA VAL A 250 -0.97 9.10 14.30
C VAL A 250 -1.53 8.02 15.22
N GLN A 251 -2.28 7.07 14.64
CA GLN A 251 -2.78 5.89 15.35
C GLN A 251 -2.38 4.63 14.58
N GLY A 252 -1.90 3.60 15.29
CA GLY A 252 -1.48 2.35 14.69
C GLY A 252 0.02 2.25 14.39
N ARG A 253 0.41 1.15 13.72
CA ARG A 253 1.80 0.83 13.36
C ARG A 253 1.96 0.50 11.87
N ASP A 254 0.92 0.73 11.08
CA ASP A 254 0.89 0.48 9.64
C ASP A 254 1.65 1.55 8.82
N GLU A 255 1.62 1.43 7.52
CA GLU A 255 2.26 2.33 6.57
C GLU A 255 1.69 3.74 6.64
N LEU A 256 0.40 3.89 6.91
CA LEU A 256 -0.26 5.19 7.06
C LEU A 256 0.19 5.89 8.34
N ALA A 257 0.36 5.15 9.42
CA ALA A 257 0.92 5.66 10.65
C ALA A 257 2.38 6.10 10.47
N ARG A 258 3.18 5.35 9.70
CA ARG A 258 4.56 5.73 9.34
C ARG A 258 4.59 7.01 8.51
N LEU A 259 3.73 7.12 7.50
CA LEU A 259 3.60 8.33 6.68
C LEU A 259 3.20 9.55 7.52
N GLY A 260 2.25 9.38 8.45
CA GLY A 260 1.86 10.43 9.39
C GLY A 260 3.01 10.91 10.30
N ARG A 261 3.84 9.98 10.80
CA ARG A 261 5.05 10.33 11.58
C ARG A 261 6.07 11.11 10.74
N ASN A 262 6.33 10.66 9.52
CA ASN A 262 7.26 11.35 8.61
C ASN A 262 6.77 12.77 8.28
N LEU A 263 5.46 12.94 8.03
CA LEU A 263 4.86 14.25 7.82
C LEU A 263 5.00 15.16 9.05
N ASN A 264 4.77 14.62 10.25
CA ASN A 264 4.94 15.38 11.49
C ASN A 264 6.42 15.77 11.74
N ALA A 265 7.38 14.91 11.40
CA ALA A 265 8.81 15.22 11.46
C ALA A 265 9.16 16.35 10.48
N LEU A 266 8.70 16.25 9.24
CA LEU A 266 8.87 17.33 8.25
C LEU A 266 8.27 18.66 8.71
N ALA A 267 7.05 18.62 9.28
CA ALA A 267 6.38 19.79 9.83
C ALA A 267 7.19 20.43 10.99
N ALA A 268 7.78 19.61 11.86
CA ALA A 268 8.63 20.10 12.95
C ALA A 268 9.91 20.78 12.43
N THR A 269 10.54 20.20 11.41
CA THR A 269 11.72 20.79 10.77
C THR A 269 11.38 22.13 10.11
N LEU A 270 10.27 22.20 9.35
CA LEU A 270 9.83 23.43 8.71
C LEU A 270 9.46 24.52 9.73
N GLU A 271 8.76 24.14 10.80
CA GLU A 271 8.42 25.08 11.89
C GLU A 271 9.67 25.63 12.58
N GLY A 272 10.65 24.75 12.88
CA GLY A 272 11.94 25.14 13.44
C GLY A 272 12.70 26.10 12.54
N ASN A 273 12.76 25.81 11.25
CA ASN A 273 13.40 26.68 10.25
C ASN A 273 12.74 28.06 10.16
N GLU A 274 11.40 28.08 10.12
CA GLU A 274 10.66 29.36 10.08
C GLU A 274 10.84 30.20 11.35
N GLN A 275 10.85 29.55 12.52
CA GLN A 275 11.12 30.22 13.79
C GLN A 275 12.57 30.76 13.86
N ALA A 276 13.55 29.99 13.37
CA ALA A 276 14.92 30.44 13.26
C ALA A 276 15.06 31.65 12.30
N ARG A 277 14.40 31.58 11.15
CA ARG A 277 14.35 32.66 10.16
C ARG A 277 13.73 33.94 10.74
N ARG A 278 12.61 33.83 11.46
CA ARG A 278 11.95 34.99 12.10
C ARG A 278 12.82 35.63 13.17
N ARG A 279 13.45 34.82 14.01
CA ARG A 279 14.40 35.33 15.03
C ARG A 279 15.56 36.04 14.36
N TRP A 280 16.14 35.45 13.33
CA TRP A 280 17.27 36.07 12.57
C TRP A 280 16.90 37.40 11.98
N VAL A 281 15.74 37.56 11.34
CA VAL A 281 15.27 38.87 10.81
C VAL A 281 15.09 39.89 11.93
N ALA A 282 14.56 39.50 13.07
CA ALA A 282 14.41 40.39 14.20
C ALA A 282 15.76 40.86 14.77
N ASP A 283 16.72 39.94 14.90
CA ASP A 283 18.07 40.21 15.40
C ASP A 283 18.82 41.15 14.43
N ILE A 284 18.76 40.93 13.12
CA ILE A 284 19.30 41.84 12.11
C ILE A 284 18.72 43.27 12.26
N ALA A 285 17.38 43.35 12.37
CA ALA A 285 16.74 44.67 12.51
C ALA A 285 17.21 45.40 13.77
N HIS A 286 17.48 44.66 14.87
CA HIS A 286 18.00 45.23 16.10
C HIS A 286 19.45 45.67 15.96
N GLU A 287 20.34 44.85 15.40
CA GLU A 287 21.75 45.14 15.20
C GLU A 287 22.00 46.26 14.18
N LEU A 288 21.11 46.48 13.20
CA LEU A 288 21.17 47.60 12.31
C LEU A 288 20.63 48.91 12.92
N ARG A 289 19.59 48.83 13.76
CA ARG A 289 18.97 50.01 14.36
C ARG A 289 19.92 50.77 15.28
N THR A 290 20.72 50.03 16.06
CA THR A 290 21.66 50.59 17.06
C THR A 290 22.68 51.52 16.40
N PRO A 291 23.51 51.08 15.41
CA PRO A 291 24.49 51.99 14.77
C PRO A 291 23.86 53.11 14.00
N ILE A 292 22.71 52.90 13.35
CA ILE A 292 21.96 53.92 12.64
C ILE A 292 21.50 55.02 13.60
N SER A 293 20.95 54.61 14.78
CA SER A 293 20.53 55.59 15.79
C SER A 293 21.72 56.40 16.38
N LEU A 294 22.88 55.74 16.57
CA LEU A 294 24.09 56.40 17.03
C LEU A 294 24.60 57.40 16.00
N LEU A 295 24.70 57.01 14.71
CA LEU A 295 25.10 57.91 13.63
C LEU A 295 24.16 59.10 13.53
N ARG A 296 22.88 58.87 13.66
CA ARG A 296 21.88 59.98 13.65
C ARG A 296 22.07 60.91 14.82
N ALA A 297 22.23 60.37 16.05
CA ALA A 297 22.45 61.20 17.22
C ALA A 297 23.75 62.02 17.15
N GLU A 298 24.82 61.45 16.59
CA GLU A 298 26.07 62.19 16.37
C GLU A 298 25.96 63.32 15.33
N LEU A 299 25.21 63.03 14.24
CA LEU A 299 24.91 64.06 13.25
C LEU A 299 24.01 65.18 13.79
N GLU A 300 22.96 64.84 14.56
CA GLU A 300 22.09 65.79 15.22
C GLU A 300 22.91 66.68 16.22
N ALA A 301 23.82 66.05 17.04
CA ALA A 301 24.67 66.78 17.94
C ALA A 301 25.65 67.74 17.24
N MET A 302 26.11 67.42 16.02
CA MET A 302 26.93 68.34 15.21
C MET A 302 26.05 69.46 14.61
N GLN A 303 24.86 69.17 14.19
CA GLN A 303 23.91 70.19 13.66
C GLN A 303 23.50 71.22 14.72
N ASP A 304 23.26 70.71 15.96
CA ASP A 304 22.88 71.53 17.11
C ASP A 304 24.07 72.32 17.75
N GLY A 305 25.27 72.10 17.25
CA GLY A 305 26.48 72.77 17.76
C GLY A 305 27.00 72.17 19.11
N VAL A 306 26.42 71.08 19.59
CA VAL A 306 26.84 70.36 20.78
C VAL A 306 28.18 69.63 20.59
N ARG A 307 28.42 69.16 19.34
CA ARG A 307 29.71 68.65 18.89
C ARG A 307 30.29 69.55 17.79
N PRO A 308 31.61 69.84 17.85
CA PRO A 308 32.21 70.72 16.82
C PRO A 308 32.26 70.02 15.46
N LEU A 309 31.83 70.73 14.41
CA LEU A 309 31.94 70.23 13.05
C LEU A 309 33.38 70.41 12.61
N ASN A 310 34.25 69.46 12.87
CA ASN A 310 35.66 69.41 12.52
C ASN A 310 36.01 68.11 11.77
N ARG A 311 37.21 68.07 11.22
CA ARG A 311 37.70 66.92 10.44
C ARG A 311 37.69 65.63 11.27
N ALA A 312 38.05 65.68 12.53
CA ALA A 312 38.05 64.51 13.42
C ALA A 312 36.65 63.93 13.65
N GLY A 313 35.62 64.80 13.78
CA GLY A 313 34.21 64.37 13.86
C GLY A 313 33.70 63.74 12.58
N VAL A 314 34.03 64.31 11.42
CA VAL A 314 33.70 63.76 10.12
C VAL A 314 34.39 62.40 9.87
N ASP A 315 35.67 62.30 10.26
CA ASP A 315 36.44 61.07 10.13
C ASP A 315 35.85 59.94 11.02
N ALA A 316 35.37 60.30 12.24
CA ALA A 316 34.66 59.34 13.11
C ALA A 316 33.35 58.82 12.50
N LEU A 317 32.51 59.74 12.01
CA LEU A 317 31.29 59.37 11.30
C LEU A 317 31.56 58.49 10.06
N HIS A 318 32.60 58.83 9.30
CA HIS A 318 32.99 58.01 8.15
C HIS A 318 33.42 56.59 8.55
N ALA A 319 34.17 56.47 9.65
CA ALA A 319 34.57 55.15 10.22
C ALA A 319 33.36 54.32 10.63
N ASP A 320 32.31 54.96 11.21
CA ASP A 320 31.06 54.28 11.58
C ASP A 320 30.22 53.86 10.39
N VAL A 321 30.16 54.67 9.33
CA VAL A 321 29.52 54.29 8.05
C VAL A 321 30.22 53.09 7.40
N LEU A 322 31.55 53.08 7.37
CA LEU A 322 32.34 51.96 6.85
C LEU A 322 32.11 50.66 7.70
N ARG A 323 31.95 50.81 9.01
CA ARG A 323 31.64 49.72 9.91
C ARG A 323 30.23 49.17 9.62
N LEU A 324 29.21 50.06 9.40
CA LEU A 324 27.87 49.64 9.03
C LEU A 324 27.86 48.92 7.68
N GLY A 325 28.64 49.44 6.70
CA GLY A 325 28.80 48.78 5.39
C GLY A 325 29.36 47.36 5.50
N ARG A 326 30.34 47.15 6.36
CA ARG A 326 30.88 45.79 6.63
C ARG A 326 29.82 44.90 7.26
N LEU A 327 29.07 45.39 8.24
CA LEU A 327 27.98 44.63 8.86
C LEU A 327 26.92 44.17 7.83
N VAL A 328 26.50 45.07 6.92
CA VAL A 328 25.57 44.76 5.87
C VAL A 328 26.14 43.71 4.89
N GLY A 329 27.42 43.85 4.54
CA GLY A 329 28.14 42.88 3.72
C GLY A 329 28.16 41.48 4.36
N ASP A 330 28.54 41.38 5.65
CA ASP A 330 28.58 40.12 6.42
C ASP A 330 27.19 39.47 6.48
N LEU A 331 26.15 40.27 6.70
CA LEU A 331 24.74 39.77 6.72
C LEU A 331 24.28 39.27 5.36
N HIS A 332 24.64 39.99 4.28
CA HIS A 332 24.32 39.54 2.93
C HIS A 332 24.98 38.20 2.60
N GLU A 333 26.26 38.08 2.95
CA GLU A 333 27.02 36.85 2.73
C GLU A 333 26.40 35.66 3.47
N LEU A 334 26.10 35.81 4.76
CA LEU A 334 25.42 34.78 5.53
C LEU A 334 24.06 34.38 4.95
N SER A 335 23.31 35.39 4.45
CA SER A 335 22.00 35.17 3.83
C SER A 335 22.09 34.33 2.55
N VAL A 336 23.10 34.60 1.70
CA VAL A 336 23.31 33.89 0.44
C VAL A 336 23.83 32.47 0.69
N THR A 337 24.68 32.29 1.69
CA THR A 337 25.20 30.97 2.10
C THR A 337 24.06 30.06 2.57
N ASP A 338 23.09 30.57 3.35
CA ASP A 338 21.94 29.81 3.84
C ASP A 338 21.03 29.29 2.74
N LEU A 339 20.94 30.01 1.64
CA LEU A 339 20.15 29.62 0.48
C LEU A 339 20.86 28.56 -0.40
N GLY A 340 22.12 28.19 -0.04
CA GLY A 340 22.95 27.32 -0.89
C GLY A 340 23.30 27.98 -2.24
N ALA A 341 23.11 29.29 -2.34
CA ALA A 341 23.28 30.05 -3.58
C ALA A 341 24.69 30.61 -3.76
N LEU A 342 25.58 30.47 -2.78
CA LEU A 342 26.99 30.84 -2.91
C LEU A 342 27.69 29.79 -3.77
N SER A 343 28.10 30.20 -4.97
CA SER A 343 29.01 29.42 -5.79
C SER A 343 30.45 29.69 -5.34
N TYR A 344 31.06 28.68 -4.71
CA TYR A 344 32.47 28.72 -4.36
C TYR A 344 33.30 28.38 -5.60
N ARG A 345 34.34 29.19 -5.87
CA ARG A 345 35.29 28.91 -6.93
C ARG A 345 36.43 28.05 -6.41
N MET A 346 36.20 26.76 -6.33
CA MET A 346 37.22 25.83 -5.88
C MET A 346 38.33 25.69 -6.88
N VAL A 347 39.57 25.98 -6.45
CA VAL A 347 40.82 25.81 -7.23
C VAL A 347 41.87 25.15 -6.37
N GLU A 348 42.83 24.46 -7.00
CA GLU A 348 44.00 23.97 -6.29
C GLU A 348 44.79 25.12 -5.70
N THR A 349 44.92 25.16 -4.37
CA THR A 349 45.52 26.26 -3.61
C THR A 349 46.51 25.69 -2.62
N ASP A 350 47.68 26.32 -2.54
CA ASP A 350 48.63 26.02 -1.41
C ASP A 350 48.21 26.81 -0.18
N LEU A 351 47.64 26.11 0.81
CA LEU A 351 47.22 26.70 2.06
C LEU A 351 48.36 27.33 2.85
N ARG A 352 49.58 26.80 2.75
CA ARG A 352 50.78 27.34 3.39
C ARG A 352 51.08 28.75 2.87
N GLU A 353 51.09 28.96 1.55
CA GLU A 353 51.32 30.27 0.94
C GLU A 353 50.23 31.24 1.31
N LEU A 354 48.95 30.84 1.25
CA LEU A 354 47.83 31.68 1.64
C LEU A 354 47.91 32.13 3.11
N LEU A 355 48.21 31.17 4.00
CA LEU A 355 48.33 31.43 5.44
C LEU A 355 49.49 32.39 5.73
N ALA A 356 50.66 32.17 5.13
CA ALA A 356 51.83 33.03 5.28
C ALA A 356 51.53 34.45 4.82
N ALA A 357 50.89 34.63 3.67
CA ALA A 357 50.53 35.95 3.12
C ALA A 357 49.57 36.73 4.06
N ASP A 358 48.52 36.05 4.58
CA ASP A 358 47.58 36.65 5.51
C ASP A 358 48.21 36.99 6.87
N LEU A 359 49.07 36.15 7.41
CA LEU A 359 49.83 36.42 8.63
C LEU A 359 50.75 37.60 8.47
N ASP A 360 51.49 37.69 7.36
CA ASP A 360 52.41 38.81 7.12
C ASP A 360 51.63 40.15 6.94
N ALA A 361 50.49 40.15 6.32
CA ALA A 361 49.59 41.31 6.23
C ALA A 361 49.08 41.80 7.60
N PHE A 362 48.94 40.89 8.59
CA PHE A 362 48.48 41.23 9.94
C PHE A 362 49.62 41.52 10.92
N ARG A 363 50.83 41.06 10.67
CA ARG A 363 52.01 41.24 11.54
C ARG A 363 52.22 42.67 12.04
N PRO A 364 52.16 43.72 11.19
CA PRO A 364 52.33 45.11 11.64
C PRO A 364 51.26 45.53 12.67
N ARG A 365 50.03 45.03 12.48
CA ARG A 365 48.91 45.34 13.40
C ARG A 365 49.06 44.69 14.75
N PHE A 366 49.56 43.44 14.79
CA PHE A 366 49.87 42.73 16.03
C PHE A 366 51.02 43.44 16.80
N VAL A 367 52.07 43.84 16.10
CA VAL A 367 53.18 44.59 16.71
C VAL A 367 52.69 45.93 17.27
N ALA A 368 51.86 46.69 16.52
CA ALA A 368 51.28 47.93 17.00
C ALA A 368 50.37 47.77 18.24
N ALA A 369 49.72 46.58 18.38
CA ALA A 369 48.92 46.25 19.54
C ALA A 369 49.71 45.67 20.70
N GLY A 370 51.03 45.48 20.55
CA GLY A 370 51.89 44.86 21.56
C GLY A 370 51.67 43.35 21.72
N LEU A 371 51.22 42.70 20.63
CA LEU A 371 50.93 41.25 20.57
C LEU A 371 51.97 40.51 19.75
N ARG A 372 52.24 39.26 20.11
CA ARG A 372 53.08 38.38 19.28
C ARG A 372 52.22 37.61 18.29
N LEU A 373 52.74 37.36 17.08
CA LEU A 373 52.11 36.53 16.04
C LEU A 373 53.14 35.53 15.55
N GLU A 374 52.90 34.25 15.84
CA GLU A 374 53.83 33.16 15.54
C GLU A 374 53.16 32.12 14.64
N LEU A 375 53.89 31.56 13.65
CA LEU A 375 53.52 30.44 12.82
C LEU A 375 54.33 29.22 13.24
N ASP A 376 53.68 28.19 13.71
CA ASP A 376 54.25 26.85 13.99
C ASP A 376 53.92 25.93 12.82
N ASP A 377 54.73 26.01 11.77
CA ASP A 377 54.51 25.21 10.55
C ASP A 377 55.20 23.84 10.69
N ARG A 378 54.37 22.78 10.76
CA ARG A 378 54.81 21.40 10.92
C ARG A 378 54.55 20.56 9.64
N ALA A 379 54.00 21.15 8.61
CA ALA A 379 53.72 20.44 7.39
C ALA A 379 55.03 20.07 6.65
N PRO A 380 55.20 18.82 6.21
CA PRO A 380 56.46 18.36 5.61
C PRO A 380 56.72 18.88 4.19
N GLY A 381 55.71 19.51 3.55
CA GLY A 381 55.77 20.04 2.18
C GLY A 381 54.66 21.02 1.90
N PRO A 382 54.43 21.37 0.61
CA PRO A 382 53.28 22.16 0.19
C PRO A 382 51.97 21.51 0.62
N VAL A 383 50.99 22.32 1.04
CA VAL A 383 49.70 21.84 1.50
C VAL A 383 48.64 22.21 0.44
N ILE A 384 48.53 21.36 -0.56
CA ILE A 384 47.60 21.60 -1.68
C ILE A 384 46.21 21.08 -1.31
N LEU A 385 45.21 21.91 -1.43
CA LEU A 385 43.81 21.54 -1.26
C LEU A 385 42.91 22.28 -2.26
N SER A 386 41.70 21.75 -2.52
CA SER A 386 40.72 22.40 -3.34
C SER A 386 39.94 23.44 -2.54
N ALA A 387 40.16 24.71 -2.79
CA ALA A 387 39.60 25.80 -2.00
C ALA A 387 39.26 27.03 -2.83
N ASP A 388 38.30 27.82 -2.32
CA ASP A 388 38.07 29.20 -2.77
C ASP A 388 39.03 30.12 -1.98
N LEU A 389 40.05 30.63 -2.67
CA LEU A 389 41.17 31.37 -2.08
C LEU A 389 40.67 32.62 -1.33
N ASP A 390 39.75 33.38 -1.93
CA ASP A 390 39.22 34.60 -1.35
C ASP A 390 38.45 34.34 -0.05
N ARG A 391 37.64 33.29 -0.06
CA ARG A 391 36.82 32.87 1.10
C ARG A 391 37.66 32.31 2.21
N LEU A 392 38.61 31.43 1.88
CA LEU A 392 39.50 30.89 2.89
C LEU A 392 40.39 31.97 3.56
N SER A 393 40.92 32.90 2.75
CA SER A 393 41.60 34.06 3.25
C SER A 393 40.72 34.95 4.14
N GLN A 394 39.45 35.13 3.77
CA GLN A 394 38.47 35.83 4.61
C GLN A 394 38.28 35.15 5.97
N ALA A 395 38.18 33.82 6.01
CA ALA A 395 38.04 33.05 7.23
C ALA A 395 39.29 33.25 8.11
N ILE A 396 40.49 33.13 7.53
CA ILE A 396 41.76 33.36 8.24
C ILE A 396 41.82 34.79 8.82
N ARG A 397 41.52 35.82 8.02
CA ARG A 397 41.49 37.19 8.47
C ARG A 397 40.48 37.49 9.56
N ASN A 398 39.30 36.82 9.54
CA ASN A 398 38.34 36.91 10.63
C ASN A 398 38.88 36.36 11.93
N LEU A 399 39.60 35.23 11.88
CA LEU A 399 40.26 34.64 13.07
C LEU A 399 41.37 35.55 13.57
N LEU A 400 42.27 36.01 12.71
CA LEU A 400 43.35 36.94 13.07
C LEU A 400 42.79 38.27 13.66
N GLY A 401 41.70 38.77 13.07
CA GLY A 401 41.01 39.97 13.55
C GLY A 401 40.37 39.79 14.93
N ASN A 402 39.82 38.58 15.20
CA ASN A 402 39.30 38.27 16.52
C ASN A 402 40.41 38.19 17.58
N SER A 403 41.50 37.48 17.33
CA SER A 403 42.61 37.38 18.25
C SER A 403 43.25 38.72 18.52
N LEU A 404 43.46 39.56 17.47
CA LEU A 404 43.97 40.93 17.64
C LEU A 404 43.08 41.81 18.52
N LYS A 405 41.78 41.57 18.53
CA LYS A 405 40.80 42.37 19.27
C LYS A 405 40.59 41.90 20.71
N TYR A 406 40.67 40.59 20.96
CA TYR A 406 40.27 40.00 22.23
C TYR A 406 41.44 39.57 23.09
N THR A 407 42.65 39.47 22.55
CA THR A 407 43.85 39.12 23.33
C THR A 407 44.36 40.38 24.07
N ASP A 408 44.72 40.23 25.34
CA ASP A 408 45.30 41.31 26.16
C ASP A 408 46.72 41.66 25.70
N ALA A 409 47.12 42.94 25.86
CA ALA A 409 48.45 43.41 25.52
C ALA A 409 49.55 42.58 26.25
N GLY A 410 50.66 42.29 25.55
CA GLY A 410 51.67 41.39 25.97
C GLY A 410 51.46 39.92 25.72
N GLY A 411 50.24 39.53 25.31
CA GLY A 411 49.89 38.20 24.85
C GLY A 411 50.33 37.92 23.39
N GLY A 412 49.72 36.88 22.82
CA GLY A 412 50.00 36.52 21.43
C GLY A 412 49.05 35.49 20.86
N LEU A 413 49.17 35.28 19.56
CA LEU A 413 48.49 34.24 18.78
C LEU A 413 49.56 33.32 18.18
N THR A 414 49.42 32.02 18.43
CA THR A 414 50.16 30.97 17.72
C THR A 414 49.23 30.29 16.74
N VAL A 415 49.62 30.33 15.46
CA VAL A 415 48.91 29.59 14.40
C VAL A 415 49.72 28.35 14.04
N ARG A 416 49.16 27.18 14.22
CA ARG A 416 49.81 25.92 13.89
C ARG A 416 49.20 25.33 12.62
N LEU A 417 50.06 24.95 11.68
CA LEU A 417 49.68 24.18 10.47
C LEU A 417 50.29 22.79 10.57
N ASP A 418 49.43 21.79 10.52
CA ASP A 418 49.84 20.40 10.51
C ASP A 418 49.17 19.65 9.36
N ALA A 419 49.87 18.74 8.70
CA ALA A 419 49.36 18.03 7.53
C ALA A 419 49.56 16.52 7.71
N ALA A 420 48.46 15.78 7.55
CA ALA A 420 48.41 14.33 7.52
C ALA A 420 47.83 13.86 6.18
N PRO A 421 48.03 12.59 5.80
CA PRO A 421 47.46 12.07 4.56
C PRO A 421 45.92 12.22 4.51
N GLY A 422 45.40 13.00 3.54
CA GLY A 422 43.97 13.25 3.33
C GLY A 422 43.37 14.35 4.23
N GLN A 423 44.14 15.01 5.10
CA GLN A 423 43.62 16.02 6.01
C GLN A 423 44.70 17.02 6.39
N VAL A 424 44.34 18.27 6.48
CA VAL A 424 45.15 19.33 7.06
C VAL A 424 44.44 19.93 8.29
N THR A 425 45.21 20.30 9.29
CA THR A 425 44.71 20.98 10.51
C THR A 425 45.32 22.35 10.66
N LEU A 426 44.48 23.31 11.05
CA LEU A 426 44.86 24.65 11.42
C LEU A 426 44.39 24.93 12.84
N ASP A 427 45.33 25.26 13.72
CA ASP A 427 45.04 25.64 15.09
C ASP A 427 45.39 27.10 15.33
N PHE A 428 44.41 27.89 15.73
CA PHE A 428 44.58 29.26 16.18
C PHE A 428 44.48 29.31 17.69
N GLN A 429 45.58 29.53 18.39
CA GLN A 429 45.66 29.54 19.85
C GLN A 429 46.10 30.91 20.34
N ASP A 430 45.17 31.66 20.92
CA ASP A 430 45.54 32.94 21.57
C ASP A 430 45.73 32.78 23.07
N THR A 431 46.26 33.85 23.69
CA THR A 431 46.45 33.91 25.14
C THR A 431 45.26 34.63 25.80
N ALA A 432 45.22 34.62 27.15
CA ALA A 432 44.16 35.25 27.93
C ALA A 432 43.62 36.59 27.35
N PRO A 433 42.33 36.87 27.56
CA PRO A 433 41.45 36.35 28.62
C PRO A 433 40.60 35.11 28.28
N GLY A 434 40.57 34.65 27.03
CA GLY A 434 39.70 33.51 26.64
C GLY A 434 38.21 33.81 26.78
N CYS A 435 37.40 32.75 26.83
CA CYS A 435 35.96 32.87 27.04
C CYS A 435 35.41 31.81 28.01
N PRO A 436 34.27 32.06 28.69
CA PRO A 436 33.63 31.09 29.58
C PRO A 436 33.33 29.76 28.88
N PRO A 437 33.52 28.61 29.54
CA PRO A 437 33.26 27.29 28.92
C PRO A 437 31.85 27.10 28.36
N GLU A 438 30.84 27.67 29.00
CA GLU A 438 29.45 27.67 28.56
C GLU A 438 29.22 28.42 27.24
N SER A 439 30.12 29.33 26.88
CA SER A 439 30.07 30.12 25.66
C SER A 439 30.69 29.42 24.45
N LEU A 440 31.63 28.48 24.68
CA LEU A 440 32.38 27.78 23.61
C LEU A 440 31.51 27.13 22.55
N PRO A 441 30.45 26.40 22.87
CA PRO A 441 29.58 25.76 21.85
C PRO A 441 28.80 26.79 20.98
N ARG A 442 28.64 28.00 21.53
CA ARG A 442 27.81 29.06 20.90
C ARG A 442 28.63 30.11 20.17
N LEU A 443 29.96 30.05 20.20
CA LEU A 443 30.82 31.07 19.56
C LEU A 443 30.60 31.19 18.05
N PHE A 444 30.14 30.12 17.40
CA PHE A 444 29.83 30.08 15.97
C PHE A 444 28.39 30.43 15.67
N ASP A 445 27.55 30.67 16.71
CA ASP A 445 26.19 31.13 16.51
C ASP A 445 26.19 32.57 15.98
N ARG A 446 25.28 32.88 15.06
CA ARG A 446 25.16 34.21 14.48
C ARG A 446 24.80 35.25 15.54
N LEU A 447 25.44 36.42 15.45
CA LEU A 447 25.20 37.54 16.36
C LEU A 447 25.49 37.19 17.85
N TYR A 448 26.08 36.02 18.11
CA TYR A 448 26.46 35.63 19.47
C TYR A 448 27.69 36.40 19.94
N ARG A 449 27.59 36.90 21.17
CA ARG A 449 28.68 37.62 21.85
C ARG A 449 28.73 37.21 23.31
N VAL A 450 29.94 37.05 23.84
CA VAL A 450 30.14 36.78 25.28
C VAL A 450 29.80 38.05 26.06
N GLU A 451 28.84 37.97 26.99
CA GLU A 451 28.49 39.08 27.88
C GLU A 451 29.69 39.47 28.78
N GLY A 452 30.01 40.76 28.85
CA GLY A 452 31.08 41.26 29.65
C GLY A 452 32.40 41.55 28.92
N SER A 453 32.52 41.23 27.61
CA SER A 453 33.70 41.66 26.86
C SER A 453 33.81 43.20 26.82
N ARG A 454 34.98 43.75 27.11
CA ARG A 454 35.33 45.19 27.16
C ARG A 454 35.01 45.95 25.87
N SER A 455 34.46 45.29 24.89
CA SER A 455 34.33 45.76 23.51
C SER A 455 33.00 46.42 23.13
N ARG A 456 32.25 47.03 24.07
CA ARG A 456 31.08 47.82 23.67
C ARG A 456 31.45 48.99 22.74
N GLN A 457 32.65 49.55 22.86
CA GLN A 457 33.12 50.64 22.03
C GLN A 457 33.86 50.20 20.75
N THR A 458 34.42 48.96 20.73
CA THR A 458 35.17 48.43 19.56
C THR A 458 34.45 47.27 18.85
N GLY A 459 33.14 47.10 19.10
CA GLY A 459 32.36 45.94 18.86
C GLY A 459 32.32 45.45 17.39
N GLY A 460 32.46 44.11 17.24
CA GLY A 460 32.06 43.38 16.06
C GLY A 460 30.63 42.88 16.24
N ALA A 461 29.93 42.65 15.12
CA ALA A 461 28.53 42.22 15.05
C ALA A 461 28.31 40.78 15.51
N GLY A 462 29.35 40.03 15.91
CA GLY A 462 29.19 38.61 16.22
C GLY A 462 28.97 37.70 15.03
N LEU A 463 29.32 38.16 13.82
CA LEU A 463 29.11 37.45 12.54
C LEU A 463 30.40 36.74 12.08
N GLY A 464 31.59 37.25 12.46
CA GLY A 464 32.87 36.76 11.93
C GLY A 464 33.12 35.25 12.14
N LEU A 465 32.85 34.72 13.31
CA LEU A 465 33.03 33.28 13.58
C LEU A 465 31.97 32.43 12.89
N ALA A 466 30.75 32.94 12.72
CA ALA A 466 29.72 32.28 11.95
C ALA A 466 30.08 32.18 10.45
N ILE A 467 30.70 33.25 9.90
CA ILE A 467 31.25 33.25 8.54
C ILE A 467 32.38 32.24 8.42
N VAL A 468 33.32 32.21 9.37
CA VAL A 468 34.41 31.21 9.40
C VAL A 468 33.84 29.80 9.35
N LYS A 469 32.86 29.47 10.19
CA LYS A 469 32.21 28.16 10.20
C LYS A 469 31.61 27.81 8.86
N ASN A 470 30.83 28.70 8.28
CA ASN A 470 30.20 28.49 6.97
C ASN A 470 31.22 28.24 5.86
N VAL A 471 32.32 29.02 5.84
CA VAL A 471 33.39 28.84 4.86
C VAL A 471 34.06 27.46 5.03
N ILE A 472 34.43 27.08 6.24
CA ILE A 472 35.08 25.79 6.52
C ILE A 472 34.15 24.61 6.15
N GLU A 473 32.87 24.67 6.55
CA GLU A 473 31.89 23.64 6.20
C GLU A 473 31.65 23.53 4.67
N ALA A 474 31.66 24.66 3.97
CA ALA A 474 31.55 24.68 2.50
C ALA A 474 32.77 24.05 1.79
N HIS A 475 33.94 24.05 2.44
CA HIS A 475 35.16 23.35 1.99
C HIS A 475 35.21 21.88 2.45
N GLY A 476 34.10 21.34 3.01
CA GLY A 476 34.04 19.94 3.49
C GLY A 476 34.79 19.74 4.80
N GLY A 477 35.20 20.82 5.50
CA GLY A 477 35.94 20.81 6.73
C GLY A 477 35.06 20.85 7.98
N ALA A 478 35.71 20.81 9.12
CA ALA A 478 35.11 20.96 10.46
C ALA A 478 35.83 22.00 11.29
N ILE A 479 35.08 22.71 12.15
CA ILE A 479 35.66 23.71 13.07
C ILE A 479 35.14 23.51 14.49
N ARG A 480 36.01 23.68 15.47
CA ARG A 480 35.70 23.56 16.89
C ARG A 480 36.39 24.66 17.70
N ALA A 481 35.78 25.01 18.82
CA ALA A 481 36.37 25.94 19.79
C ALA A 481 36.62 25.25 21.14
N ALA A 482 37.75 25.53 21.75
CA ALA A 482 38.14 25.03 23.07
C ALA A 482 38.90 26.12 23.84
N ALA A 483 39.09 25.91 25.14
CA ALA A 483 39.99 26.76 25.90
C ALA A 483 41.47 26.47 25.53
N ALA A 484 42.23 27.52 25.25
CA ALA A 484 43.65 27.37 24.96
C ALA A 484 44.45 27.05 26.25
N PRO A 485 45.54 26.27 26.17
CA PRO A 485 46.40 25.97 27.33
C PRO A 485 46.98 27.24 27.99
N ALA A 486 47.16 28.30 27.21
CA ALA A 486 47.66 29.60 27.69
C ALA A 486 46.54 30.52 28.25
N GLY A 487 45.35 29.99 28.51
CA GLY A 487 44.21 30.71 29.10
C GLY A 487 43.34 31.48 28.11
N GLY A 488 43.63 31.42 26.82
CA GLY A 488 42.88 32.05 25.74
C GLY A 488 41.86 31.16 25.05
N LEU A 489 41.56 31.44 23.78
CA LEU A 489 40.69 30.68 22.90
C LEU A 489 41.51 29.82 21.93
N TRP A 490 41.13 28.57 21.75
CA TRP A 490 41.66 27.68 20.73
C TRP A 490 40.57 27.35 19.70
N ILE A 491 40.83 27.77 18.47
CA ILE A 491 39.99 27.40 17.31
C ILE A 491 40.75 26.34 16.52
N HIS A 492 40.18 25.17 16.43
CA HIS A 492 40.68 24.01 15.67
C HIS A 492 39.90 23.83 14.39
N ILE A 493 40.57 23.75 13.25
CA ILE A 493 40.00 23.60 11.92
C ILE A 493 40.60 22.36 11.27
N GLU A 494 39.77 21.54 10.70
CA GLU A 494 40.11 20.37 9.89
C GLU A 494 39.63 20.59 8.45
N LEU A 495 40.49 20.41 7.46
CA LEU A 495 40.14 20.51 6.04
C LEU A 495 40.61 19.26 5.29
N PRO A 496 39.82 18.73 4.30
CA PRO A 496 40.27 17.65 3.45
C PRO A 496 41.30 18.14 2.43
N THR A 497 42.28 17.29 2.10
CA THR A 497 43.31 17.56 1.08
C THR A 497 43.11 16.68 -0.16
#